data_d9cda82bbc727fb85e571ae23a74a41d
#
_entry.id   d9cda82bbc727fb85e571ae23a74a41d
#
_cell.length_a   1.000
_cell.length_b   1.000
_cell.length_c   1.000
_cell.angle_alpha   90.00
_cell.angle_beta   90.00
_cell.angle_gamma   90.00
#
_symmetry.space_group_name_H-M   'P 1'
#
loop_
_entity.id
_entity.type
_entity.pdbx_description
1 polymer ?
#
loop_
_entity_poly.entity_id
_entity_poly.type
_entity_poly.pdbx_seq_one_letter_code
_entity_poly.pdbx_strand_id
1 'polypeptide(L)'
;MTPILPPRLMLLRHAMPDAVEEVAPRDWRLRDDGRAAARALRVLLPADALLLASDEAKALDTVREAAGGAAVLADPGFGEVHRPAEWVSDHRARARAYVEGTPHDGWEPRQDVAARFEAAVRRHTTTGRTLVIGTHGMAATVWLATRTTIDPGPYWEGLCFPDLIAVDLVAGTAARVSAAAPPHP
;
A
#
# COMPACT_ATOMS: atom_id res chain seq x y z
N MET A 1 -13.06 3.90 -31.79
CA MET A 1 -13.00 3.46 -30.38
C MET A 1 -11.95 4.30 -29.68
N THR A 2 -12.37 5.19 -28.81
CA THR A 2 -11.44 5.98 -27.98
C THR A 2 -10.70 5.02 -27.06
N PRO A 3 -9.37 5.03 -26.98
CA PRO A 3 -8.66 4.19 -26.04
C PRO A 3 -9.11 4.57 -24.63
N ILE A 4 -9.68 3.60 -23.92
CA ILE A 4 -9.95 3.76 -22.48
C ILE A 4 -8.57 3.84 -21.83
N LEU A 5 -8.15 5.05 -21.45
CA LEU A 5 -6.95 5.21 -20.62
C LEU A 5 -7.15 4.34 -19.37
N PRO A 6 -6.17 3.49 -19.03
CA PRO A 6 -6.30 2.69 -17.83
C PRO A 6 -6.52 3.61 -16.64
N PRO A 7 -7.38 3.21 -15.71
CA PRO A 7 -7.63 4.01 -14.52
C PRO A 7 -6.30 4.27 -13.81
N ARG A 8 -6.06 5.52 -13.44
CA ARG A 8 -4.89 5.87 -12.63
C ARG A 8 -5.01 5.12 -11.31
N LEU A 9 -3.94 4.50 -10.89
CA LEU A 9 -3.85 3.72 -9.67
C LEU A 9 -2.86 4.37 -8.73
N MET A 10 -3.26 4.58 -7.49
CA MET A 10 -2.37 5.06 -6.42
C MET A 10 -2.38 4.04 -5.29
N LEU A 11 -1.20 3.62 -4.85
CA LEU A 11 -1.03 2.84 -3.63
C LEU A 11 -0.65 3.76 -2.48
N LEU A 12 -1.29 3.57 -1.34
CA LEU A 12 -1.01 4.30 -0.12
C LEU A 12 -0.55 3.29 0.94
N ARG A 13 0.78 3.20 1.16
CA ARG A 13 1.29 2.45 2.31
C ARG A 13 0.79 3.09 3.59
N HIS A 14 0.33 2.27 4.54
CA HIS A 14 -0.18 2.77 5.81
C HIS A 14 0.83 3.66 6.54
N ALA A 15 0.31 4.61 7.32
CA ALA A 15 1.11 5.48 8.17
C ALA A 15 1.68 4.72 9.38
N MET A 16 2.53 5.38 10.16
CA MET A 16 3.22 4.76 11.30
C MET A 16 2.22 4.21 12.31
N PRO A 17 2.22 2.89 12.53
CA PRO A 17 1.36 2.26 13.52
C PRO A 17 1.98 2.32 14.91
N ASP A 18 1.15 2.19 15.91
CA ASP A 18 1.55 1.87 17.29
C ASP A 18 1.74 0.35 17.38
N ALA A 19 3.00 -0.07 17.25
CA ALA A 19 3.36 -1.48 17.26
C ALA A 19 3.45 -1.98 18.70
N VAL A 20 2.46 -2.75 19.12
CA VAL A 20 2.38 -3.35 20.47
C VAL A 20 2.54 -4.84 20.33
N GLU A 21 3.51 -5.43 21.07
CA GLU A 21 3.88 -6.85 20.93
C GLU A 21 2.72 -7.80 21.26
N GLU A 22 1.88 -7.43 22.24
CA GLU A 22 0.73 -8.23 22.69
C GLU A 22 -0.48 -8.13 21.77
N VAL A 23 -0.44 -7.26 20.76
CA VAL A 23 -1.52 -7.04 19.80
C VAL A 23 -1.11 -7.57 18.43
N ALA A 24 -2.00 -8.34 17.79
CA ALA A 24 -1.72 -8.83 16.45
C ALA A 24 -1.46 -7.66 15.47
N PRO A 25 -0.45 -7.76 14.60
CA PRO A 25 -0.08 -6.67 13.68
C PRO A 25 -1.24 -6.13 12.82
N ARG A 26 -2.22 -6.96 12.50
CA ARG A 26 -3.41 -6.55 11.74
C ARG A 26 -4.29 -5.55 12.50
N ASP A 27 -4.27 -5.59 13.84
CA ASP A 27 -5.12 -4.78 14.72
C ASP A 27 -4.40 -3.52 15.23
N TRP A 28 -3.13 -3.31 14.85
CA TRP A 28 -2.40 -2.10 15.23
C TRP A 28 -3.08 -0.86 14.68
N ARG A 29 -3.28 0.13 15.58
CA ARG A 29 -3.80 1.44 15.24
C ARG A 29 -2.69 2.40 14.86
N LEU A 30 -3.04 3.51 14.24
CA LEU A 30 -2.07 4.56 13.94
C LEU A 30 -1.70 5.33 15.21
N ARG A 31 -0.42 5.67 15.31
CA ARG A 31 0.07 6.69 16.25
C ARG A 31 -0.45 8.07 15.84
N ASP A 32 -0.42 9.04 16.76
CA ASP A 32 -0.89 10.40 16.48
C ASP A 32 -0.06 11.09 15.39
N ASP A 33 1.26 10.92 15.39
CA ASP A 33 2.14 11.40 14.32
C ASP A 33 1.85 10.71 12.97
N GLY A 34 1.52 9.41 12.99
CA GLY A 34 1.08 8.69 11.81
C GLY A 34 -0.24 9.23 11.25
N ARG A 35 -1.22 9.52 12.11
CA ARG A 35 -2.48 10.17 11.70
C ARG A 35 -2.24 11.56 11.09
N ALA A 36 -1.37 12.35 11.71
CA ALA A 36 -1.02 13.67 11.19
C ALA A 36 -0.36 13.58 9.81
N ALA A 37 0.58 12.63 9.63
CA ALA A 37 1.24 12.39 8.35
C ALA A 37 0.25 11.90 7.28
N ALA A 38 -0.71 11.04 7.63
CA ALA A 38 -1.76 10.62 6.71
C ALA A 38 -2.63 11.79 6.26
N ARG A 39 -3.08 12.66 7.19
CA ARG A 39 -3.86 13.88 6.87
C ARG A 39 -3.13 14.82 5.92
N ALA A 40 -1.81 14.92 6.03
CA ALA A 40 -1.01 15.77 5.14
C ALA A 40 -1.07 15.33 3.66
N LEU A 41 -1.39 14.06 3.38
CA LEU A 41 -1.53 13.55 2.02
C LEU A 41 -2.84 13.96 1.34
N ARG A 42 -3.79 14.57 2.05
CA ARG A 42 -5.13 14.91 1.53
C ARG A 42 -5.08 15.71 0.23
N VAL A 43 -4.15 16.66 0.14
CA VAL A 43 -4.00 17.53 -1.02
C VAL A 43 -3.47 16.82 -2.27
N LEU A 44 -2.97 15.60 -2.11
CA LEU A 44 -2.42 14.78 -3.19
C LEU A 44 -3.42 13.76 -3.72
N LEU A 45 -4.53 13.53 -3.01
CA LEU A 45 -5.55 12.56 -3.42
C LEU A 45 -6.51 13.18 -4.44
N PRO A 46 -6.83 12.47 -5.54
CA PRO A 46 -7.86 12.94 -6.48
C PRO A 46 -9.22 13.01 -5.80
N ALA A 47 -9.96 14.10 -6.04
CA ALA A 47 -11.24 14.37 -5.37
C ALA A 47 -12.33 13.33 -5.72
N ASP A 48 -12.25 12.71 -6.90
CA ASP A 48 -13.20 11.73 -7.42
C ASP A 48 -12.70 10.29 -7.29
N ALA A 49 -11.60 10.05 -6.55
CA ALA A 49 -11.04 8.72 -6.38
C ALA A 49 -12.02 7.75 -5.72
N LEU A 50 -11.96 6.48 -6.11
CA LEU A 50 -12.52 5.39 -5.34
C LEU A 50 -11.52 5.02 -4.25
N LEU A 51 -11.94 5.18 -2.98
CA LEU A 51 -11.11 4.93 -1.82
C LEU A 51 -11.28 3.49 -1.35
N LEU A 52 -10.19 2.75 -1.37
CA LEU A 52 -10.09 1.35 -1.02
C LEU A 52 -9.02 1.16 0.05
N ALA A 53 -9.12 0.12 0.86
CA ALA A 53 -8.03 -0.25 1.76
C ALA A 53 -8.09 -1.76 2.08
N SER A 54 -6.92 -2.31 2.49
CA SER A 54 -6.89 -3.52 3.28
C SER A 54 -7.86 -3.44 4.45
N ASP A 55 -8.41 -4.55 4.89
CA ASP A 55 -9.28 -4.66 6.08
C ASP A 55 -8.50 -4.52 7.41
N GLU A 56 -7.17 -4.38 7.36
CA GLU A 56 -6.34 -4.16 8.54
C GLU A 56 -6.47 -2.71 9.05
N ALA A 57 -6.61 -2.55 10.37
CA ALA A 57 -6.92 -1.28 11.02
C ALA A 57 -6.02 -0.11 10.58
N LYS A 58 -4.68 -0.31 10.57
CA LYS A 58 -3.70 0.74 10.19
C LYS A 58 -3.88 1.23 8.74
N ALA A 59 -4.22 0.34 7.81
CA ALA A 59 -4.42 0.70 6.40
C ALA A 59 -5.74 1.47 6.21
N LEU A 60 -6.83 0.96 6.80
CA LEU A 60 -8.13 1.64 6.81
C LEU A 60 -8.04 3.04 7.42
N ASP A 61 -7.44 3.14 8.60
CA ASP A 61 -7.29 4.42 9.30
C ASP A 61 -6.44 5.41 8.50
N THR A 62 -5.39 4.93 7.81
CA THR A 62 -4.55 5.80 6.95
C THR A 62 -5.37 6.44 5.83
N VAL A 63 -6.16 5.64 5.10
CA VAL A 63 -6.96 6.18 3.99
C VAL A 63 -8.06 7.10 4.51
N ARG A 64 -8.72 6.77 5.63
CA ARG A 64 -9.74 7.63 6.26
C ARG A 64 -9.18 8.98 6.66
N GLU A 65 -8.02 9.01 7.32
CA GLU A 65 -7.34 10.26 7.72
C GLU A 65 -6.93 11.08 6.48
N ALA A 66 -6.33 10.44 5.48
CA ALA A 66 -5.94 11.11 4.25
C ALA A 66 -7.14 11.66 3.46
N ALA A 67 -8.28 10.98 3.50
CA ALA A 67 -9.50 11.39 2.80
C ALA A 67 -10.42 12.28 3.63
N GLY A 68 -10.03 12.70 4.84
CA GLY A 68 -10.84 13.58 5.69
C GLY A 68 -12.13 12.93 6.19
N GLY A 69 -12.11 11.63 6.46
CA GLY A 69 -13.25 10.88 6.99
C GLY A 69 -14.21 10.35 5.91
N ALA A 70 -13.88 10.45 4.63
CA ALA A 70 -14.70 9.88 3.57
C ALA A 70 -14.84 8.35 3.69
N ALA A 71 -15.91 7.81 3.10
CA ALA A 71 -16.16 6.36 3.10
C ALA A 71 -15.07 5.61 2.35
N VAL A 72 -14.53 4.55 2.96
CA VAL A 72 -13.49 3.69 2.41
C VAL A 72 -14.03 2.26 2.34
N LEU A 73 -13.90 1.63 1.19
CA LEU A 73 -14.27 0.23 1.00
C LEU A 73 -13.11 -0.67 1.44
N ALA A 74 -13.36 -1.58 2.36
CA ALA A 74 -12.39 -2.58 2.77
C ALA A 74 -12.37 -3.76 1.79
N ASP A 75 -11.17 -4.19 1.41
CA ASP A 75 -10.97 -5.41 0.61
C ASP A 75 -9.75 -6.16 1.15
N PRO A 76 -9.92 -7.38 1.70
CA PRO A 76 -8.81 -8.17 2.26
C PRO A 76 -7.76 -8.55 1.21
N GLY A 77 -8.08 -8.47 -0.09
CA GLY A 77 -7.13 -8.68 -1.18
C GLY A 77 -5.93 -7.73 -1.14
N PHE A 78 -6.06 -6.57 -0.47
CA PHE A 78 -5.00 -5.58 -0.26
C PHE A 78 -4.24 -5.76 1.06
N GLY A 79 -4.53 -6.81 1.83
CA GLY A 79 -3.90 -7.11 3.11
C GLY A 79 -2.39 -7.37 3.02
N GLU A 80 -1.71 -7.31 4.18
CA GLU A 80 -0.29 -7.64 4.25
C GLU A 80 -0.08 -9.15 4.01
N VAL A 81 1.15 -9.53 3.77
CA VAL A 81 1.58 -10.92 3.64
C VAL A 81 1.19 -11.69 4.90
N HIS A 82 0.43 -12.78 4.71
CA HIS A 82 0.07 -13.65 5.83
C HIS A 82 1.34 -14.37 6.31
N ARG A 83 1.61 -14.27 7.61
CA ARG A 83 2.77 -14.86 8.26
C ARG A 83 2.51 -15.10 9.75
N PRO A 84 3.30 -15.95 10.40
CA PRO A 84 3.20 -16.11 11.85
C PRO A 84 3.35 -14.76 12.57
N ALA A 85 2.53 -14.55 13.59
CA ALA A 85 2.50 -13.31 14.38
C ALA A 85 3.64 -13.22 15.42
N GLU A 86 4.71 -13.96 15.21
CA GLU A 86 5.85 -13.96 16.12
C GLU A 86 6.62 -12.64 16.06
N TRP A 87 6.95 -12.12 17.23
CA TRP A 87 7.83 -10.96 17.36
C TRP A 87 9.29 -11.43 17.23
N VAL A 88 9.90 -11.13 16.09
CA VAL A 88 11.27 -11.55 15.79
C VAL A 88 12.16 -10.32 15.53
N SER A 89 13.36 -10.33 16.10
CA SER A 89 14.30 -9.21 15.99
C SER A 89 14.85 -9.00 14.56
N ASP A 90 14.84 -10.04 13.74
CA ASP A 90 15.33 -10.03 12.35
C ASP A 90 14.22 -9.81 11.32
N HIS A 91 13.03 -9.37 11.74
CA HIS A 91 11.88 -9.17 10.86
C HIS A 91 12.21 -8.36 9.60
N ARG A 92 12.98 -7.27 9.75
CA ARG A 92 13.33 -6.41 8.60
C ARG A 92 14.16 -7.17 7.56
N ALA A 93 15.13 -7.97 8.01
CA ALA A 93 15.97 -8.78 7.11
C ALA A 93 15.14 -9.87 6.42
N ARG A 94 14.26 -10.55 7.15
CA ARG A 94 13.34 -11.55 6.58
C ARG A 94 12.39 -10.94 5.57
N ALA A 95 11.77 -9.80 5.89
CA ALA A 95 10.86 -9.11 4.98
C ALA A 95 11.56 -8.68 3.68
N ARG A 96 12.81 -8.18 3.77
CA ARG A 96 13.62 -7.88 2.60
C ARG A 96 13.87 -9.13 1.75
N ALA A 97 14.39 -10.19 2.36
CA ALA A 97 14.67 -11.46 1.66
C ALA A 97 13.40 -12.03 1.00
N TYR A 98 12.23 -11.90 1.69
CA TYR A 98 10.96 -12.34 1.15
C TYR A 98 10.57 -11.56 -0.12
N VAL A 99 10.62 -10.23 -0.11
CA VAL A 99 10.26 -9.46 -1.31
C VAL A 99 11.24 -9.68 -2.46
N GLU A 100 12.50 -10.03 -2.18
CA GLU A 100 13.52 -10.42 -3.17
C GLU A 100 13.33 -11.85 -3.71
N GLY A 101 12.48 -12.67 -3.06
CA GLY A 101 12.13 -14.00 -3.57
C GLY A 101 12.43 -15.17 -2.66
N THR A 102 13.05 -14.96 -1.50
CA THR A 102 13.33 -16.02 -0.54
C THR A 102 12.04 -16.46 0.16
N PRO A 103 11.61 -17.73 0.05
CA PRO A 103 10.45 -18.22 0.78
C PRO A 103 10.80 -18.38 2.26
N HIS A 104 9.80 -18.21 3.13
CA HIS A 104 9.91 -18.48 4.56
C HIS A 104 8.79 -19.43 5.00
N ASP A 105 9.12 -20.34 5.91
CA ASP A 105 8.14 -21.30 6.45
C ASP A 105 6.98 -20.56 7.14
N GLY A 106 5.76 -20.94 6.79
CA GLY A 106 4.55 -20.32 7.32
C GLY A 106 4.20 -18.95 6.74
N TRP A 107 5.01 -18.42 5.81
CA TRP A 107 4.66 -17.19 5.09
C TRP A 107 3.87 -17.50 3.83
N GLU A 108 2.92 -16.64 3.50
CA GLU A 108 2.14 -16.72 2.25
C GLU A 108 3.08 -16.73 1.04
N PRO A 109 2.91 -17.63 0.07
CA PRO A 109 3.70 -17.62 -1.16
C PRO A 109 3.54 -16.29 -1.92
N ARG A 110 4.64 -15.71 -2.41
CA ARG A 110 4.60 -14.43 -3.15
C ARG A 110 3.63 -14.44 -4.32
N GLN A 111 3.51 -15.56 -5.03
CA GLN A 111 2.57 -15.71 -6.14
C GLN A 111 1.11 -15.56 -5.69
N ASP A 112 0.77 -16.02 -4.49
CA ASP A 112 -0.59 -15.95 -3.96
C ASP A 112 -0.90 -14.52 -3.51
N VAL A 113 0.07 -13.83 -2.89
CA VAL A 113 -0.02 -12.39 -2.60
C VAL A 113 -0.26 -11.58 -3.87
N ALA A 114 0.54 -11.81 -4.91
CA ALA A 114 0.39 -11.12 -6.19
C ALA A 114 -0.97 -11.41 -6.84
N ALA A 115 -1.41 -12.68 -6.81
CA ALA A 115 -2.67 -13.09 -7.41
C ALA A 115 -3.90 -12.47 -6.71
N ARG A 116 -3.95 -12.49 -5.36
CA ARG A 116 -5.07 -11.88 -4.63
C ARG A 116 -5.11 -10.36 -4.77
N PHE A 117 -3.94 -9.72 -4.76
CA PHE A 117 -3.83 -8.28 -4.96
C PHE A 117 -4.31 -7.87 -6.36
N GLU A 118 -3.84 -8.57 -7.40
CA GLU A 118 -4.28 -8.36 -8.78
C GLU A 118 -5.79 -8.58 -8.95
N ALA A 119 -6.34 -9.63 -8.34
CA ALA A 119 -7.77 -9.90 -8.38
C ALA A 119 -8.58 -8.78 -7.71
N ALA A 120 -8.08 -8.22 -6.60
CA ALA A 120 -8.69 -7.08 -5.94
C ALA A 120 -8.64 -5.82 -6.80
N VAL A 121 -7.49 -5.49 -7.41
CA VAL A 121 -7.37 -4.37 -8.35
C VAL A 121 -8.39 -4.51 -9.48
N ARG A 122 -8.46 -5.67 -10.10
CA ARG A 122 -9.40 -5.93 -11.22
C ARG A 122 -10.87 -5.74 -10.84
N ARG A 123 -11.28 -6.18 -9.64
CA ARG A 123 -12.66 -5.99 -9.16
C ARG A 123 -13.08 -4.53 -9.14
N HIS A 124 -12.16 -3.63 -8.82
CA HIS A 124 -12.46 -2.21 -8.63
C HIS A 124 -12.15 -1.33 -9.84
N THR A 125 -11.34 -1.80 -10.81
CA THR A 125 -11.01 -1.04 -12.02
C THR A 125 -12.19 -0.81 -12.96
N THR A 126 -13.25 -1.59 -12.85
CA THR A 126 -14.46 -1.47 -13.69
C THR A 126 -15.22 -0.15 -13.49
N THR A 127 -14.91 0.60 -12.44
CA THR A 127 -15.59 1.86 -12.10
C THR A 127 -15.17 3.04 -13.00
N GLY A 128 -14.06 2.92 -13.74
CA GLY A 128 -13.48 4.02 -14.53
C GLY A 128 -12.90 5.18 -13.72
N ARG A 129 -12.91 5.09 -12.38
CA ARG A 129 -12.38 6.09 -11.43
C ARG A 129 -10.92 5.81 -11.12
N THR A 130 -10.20 6.85 -10.71
CA THR A 130 -8.87 6.64 -10.09
C THR A 130 -9.05 5.84 -8.80
N LEU A 131 -8.25 4.80 -8.62
CA LEU A 131 -8.23 4.00 -7.39
C LEU A 131 -7.16 4.56 -6.43
N VAL A 132 -7.51 4.77 -5.18
CA VAL A 132 -6.57 4.99 -4.08
C VAL A 132 -6.69 3.81 -3.14
N ILE A 133 -5.62 3.03 -3.00
CA ILE A 133 -5.62 1.75 -2.29
C ILE A 133 -4.69 1.81 -1.09
N GLY A 134 -5.26 1.83 0.11
CA GLY A 134 -4.53 1.67 1.36
C GLY A 134 -4.02 0.23 1.52
N THR A 135 -2.71 0.06 1.70
CA THR A 135 -2.07 -1.25 1.74
C THR A 135 -0.78 -1.24 2.56
N HIS A 136 0.05 -2.25 2.39
CA HIS A 136 1.22 -2.56 3.20
C HIS A 136 2.48 -2.68 2.35
N GLY A 137 3.64 -2.61 3.02
CA GLY A 137 4.92 -2.55 2.32
C GLY A 137 5.26 -3.79 1.51
N MET A 138 5.16 -4.98 2.10
CA MET A 138 5.55 -6.20 1.39
C MET A 138 4.54 -6.58 0.31
N ALA A 139 3.25 -6.56 0.62
CA ALA A 139 2.21 -6.94 -0.35
C ALA A 139 2.22 -6.03 -1.59
N ALA A 140 2.32 -4.71 -1.39
CA ALA A 140 2.44 -3.75 -2.49
C ALA A 140 3.70 -4.00 -3.32
N THR A 141 4.85 -4.22 -2.68
CA THR A 141 6.12 -4.45 -3.39
C THR A 141 6.08 -5.74 -4.21
N VAL A 142 5.55 -6.84 -3.62
CA VAL A 142 5.41 -8.12 -4.33
C VAL A 142 4.52 -7.98 -5.57
N TRP A 143 3.38 -7.30 -5.44
CA TRP A 143 2.50 -7.08 -6.59
C TRP A 143 3.14 -6.15 -7.63
N LEU A 144 3.74 -5.03 -7.24
CA LEU A 144 4.41 -4.09 -8.13
C LEU A 144 5.54 -4.75 -8.92
N ALA A 145 6.31 -5.65 -8.30
CA ALA A 145 7.37 -6.39 -8.99
C ALA A 145 6.86 -7.27 -10.14
N THR A 146 5.57 -7.62 -10.15
CA THR A 146 4.94 -8.35 -11.27
C THR A 146 4.41 -7.44 -12.38
N ARG A 147 4.28 -6.13 -12.12
CA ARG A 147 3.60 -5.16 -13.01
C ARG A 147 4.50 -4.03 -13.48
N THR A 148 5.64 -3.86 -12.86
CA THR A 148 6.58 -2.76 -13.11
C THR A 148 8.01 -3.26 -13.13
N THR A 149 8.96 -2.39 -13.41
CA THR A 149 10.40 -2.69 -13.48
C THR A 149 11.13 -2.37 -12.17
N ILE A 150 10.44 -2.28 -11.03
CA ILE A 150 11.10 -2.02 -9.75
C ILE A 150 12.05 -3.17 -9.36
N ASP A 151 13.15 -2.83 -8.69
CA ASP A 151 13.95 -3.79 -7.93
C ASP A 151 13.33 -3.93 -6.54
N PRO A 152 12.73 -5.10 -6.19
CA PRO A 152 11.87 -5.22 -5.01
C PRO A 152 12.57 -4.95 -3.69
N GLY A 153 13.83 -5.37 -3.51
CA GLY A 153 14.56 -5.18 -2.25
C GLY A 153 14.81 -3.70 -1.93
N PRO A 154 15.58 -2.98 -2.76
CA PRO A 154 15.81 -1.54 -2.59
C PRO A 154 14.52 -0.72 -2.58
N TYR A 155 13.54 -1.09 -3.41
CA TYR A 155 12.24 -0.41 -3.43
C TYR A 155 11.54 -0.50 -2.08
N TRP A 156 11.41 -1.71 -1.51
CA TRP A 156 10.77 -1.93 -0.23
C TRP A 156 11.49 -1.21 0.92
N GLU A 157 12.83 -1.24 0.93
CA GLU A 157 13.63 -0.55 1.95
C GLU A 157 13.46 0.97 1.92
N GLY A 158 13.26 1.53 0.73
CA GLY A 158 13.04 2.95 0.52
C GLY A 158 11.66 3.47 0.88
N LEU A 159 10.69 2.57 1.17
CA LEU A 159 9.33 2.98 1.50
C LEU A 159 9.24 3.69 2.86
N CYS A 160 8.48 4.79 2.92
CA CYS A 160 8.18 5.56 4.13
C CYS A 160 6.83 5.16 4.77
N PHE A 161 6.50 5.78 5.93
CA PHE A 161 5.23 5.67 6.64
C PHE A 161 4.61 7.06 6.88
N PRO A 162 3.55 7.45 6.14
CA PRO A 162 2.97 6.79 4.97
C PRO A 162 3.80 7.02 3.70
N ASP A 163 3.47 6.28 2.62
CA ASP A 163 4.04 6.52 1.30
C ASP A 163 2.95 6.44 0.23
N LEU A 164 2.85 7.47 -0.61
CA LEU A 164 1.88 7.53 -1.70
C LEU A 164 2.59 7.31 -3.03
N ILE A 165 2.14 6.34 -3.81
CA ILE A 165 2.80 5.85 -5.02
C ILE A 165 1.81 5.88 -6.17
N ALA A 166 2.10 6.62 -7.22
CA ALA A 166 1.37 6.56 -8.49
C ALA A 166 1.88 5.39 -9.32
N VAL A 167 0.96 4.58 -9.84
CA VAL A 167 1.28 3.40 -10.65
C VAL A 167 0.71 3.58 -12.05
N ASP A 168 1.56 3.49 -13.06
CA ASP A 168 1.17 3.40 -14.46
C ASP A 168 1.34 1.97 -14.95
N LEU A 169 0.23 1.25 -15.07
CA LEU A 169 0.22 -0.15 -15.50
C LEU A 169 0.50 -0.33 -17.00
N VAL A 170 0.37 0.73 -17.79
CA VAL A 170 0.69 0.69 -19.23
C VAL A 170 2.17 0.90 -19.44
N ALA A 171 2.73 1.91 -18.79
CA ALA A 171 4.17 2.17 -18.83
C ALA A 171 4.99 1.19 -17.98
N GLY A 172 4.35 0.43 -17.10
CA GLY A 172 5.03 -0.47 -16.16
C GLY A 172 5.89 0.28 -15.14
N THR A 173 5.40 1.43 -14.63
CA THR A 173 6.17 2.28 -13.71
C THR A 173 5.42 2.52 -12.40
N ALA A 174 6.19 2.73 -11.34
CA ALA A 174 5.71 3.15 -10.03
C ALA A 174 6.59 4.29 -9.51
N ALA A 175 5.98 5.42 -9.15
CA ALA A 175 6.70 6.61 -8.70
C ALA A 175 6.08 7.18 -7.42
N ARG A 176 6.93 7.57 -6.47
CA ARG A 176 6.48 8.24 -5.25
C ARG A 176 5.87 9.61 -5.57
N VAL A 177 4.71 9.88 -5.01
CA VAL A 177 4.05 11.18 -5.10
C VAL A 177 4.45 12.03 -3.89
N SER A 178 5.14 13.13 -4.13
CA SER A 178 5.44 14.12 -3.10
C SER A 178 4.71 15.43 -3.39
N ALA A 179 4.34 16.17 -2.35
CA ALA A 179 3.95 17.56 -2.55
C ALA A 179 5.14 18.31 -3.19
N ALA A 180 4.88 19.03 -4.29
CA ALA A 180 5.90 19.90 -4.85
C ALA A 180 6.41 20.83 -3.74
N ALA A 181 7.73 20.90 -3.54
CA ALA A 181 8.29 21.89 -2.63
C ALA A 181 7.77 23.27 -3.07
N PRO A 182 7.29 24.12 -2.15
CA PRO A 182 6.92 25.48 -2.51
C PRO A 182 8.13 26.14 -3.19
N PRO A 183 7.93 26.97 -4.23
CA PRO A 183 9.03 27.69 -4.83
C PRO A 183 9.76 28.46 -3.72
N HIS A 184 11.07 28.29 -3.63
CA HIS A 184 11.89 29.06 -2.72
C HIS A 184 11.68 30.56 -3.02
N PRO A 185 11.48 31.40 -1.99
CA PRO A 185 11.33 32.85 -2.18
C PRO A 185 12.58 33.48 -2.79
#